data_d9b79ccd20140560964104158c14f3f5
#
_entry.id   d9b79ccd20140560964104158c14f3f5
#
_cell.length_a   1.000
_cell.length_b   1.000
_cell.length_c   1.000
_cell.angle_alpha   90.00
_cell.angle_beta   90.00
_cell.angle_gamma   90.00
#
_symmetry.space_group_name_H-M   'P 1'
#
loop_
_entity.id
_entity.type
_entity.pdbx_description
1 polymer ?
#
loop_
_entity_poly.entity_id
_entity_poly.type
_entity_poly.pdbx_seq_one_letter_code
_entity_poly.pdbx_strand_id
1 'polypeptide(L)' 'MPTQMKVHTPSPDFKPSNTNNLQESQLVEHPKFGYGKVLKIEVDGLNRKATIQFEHFGEKTLLLSFAKLRIID' A
#
# COMPACT_ATOMS: atom_id res chain seq x y z
N MET A 1 23.84 -15.92 -8.00
CA MET A 1 23.00 -14.80 -7.59
C MET A 1 22.49 -15.00 -6.19
N PRO A 2 22.77 -14.12 -5.30
CA PRO A 2 22.23 -14.29 -3.97
C PRO A 2 20.71 -14.20 -4.01
N THR A 3 20.10 -14.91 -3.11
CA THR A 3 18.68 -14.82 -2.96
C THR A 3 18.32 -13.40 -2.58
N GLN A 4 17.44 -12.84 -3.33
CA GLN A 4 17.02 -11.50 -3.05
C GLN A 4 15.97 -11.50 -1.97
N MET A 5 16.24 -10.75 -0.95
CA MET A 5 15.21 -10.40 -0.04
C MET A 5 14.27 -9.49 -0.80
N LYS A 6 13.00 -9.81 -0.74
CA LYS A 6 12.03 -9.00 -1.44
C LYS A 6 11.65 -7.80 -0.61
N VAL A 7 12.66 -7.12 -0.12
CA VAL A 7 12.46 -5.94 0.68
C VAL A 7 12.46 -4.75 -0.26
N HIS A 8 11.38 -4.04 -0.26
CA HIS A 8 11.26 -2.84 -1.07
C HIS A 8 12.03 -1.70 -0.41
N THR A 9 12.80 -0.99 -1.21
CA THR A 9 13.45 0.22 -0.75
C THR A 9 12.60 1.39 -1.22
N PRO A 10 12.06 2.19 -0.31
CA PRO A 10 11.24 3.33 -0.71
C PRO A 10 12.01 4.29 -1.60
N SER A 11 11.29 4.97 -2.46
CA SER A 11 11.89 6.02 -3.26
C SER A 11 12.48 7.09 -2.35
N PRO A 12 13.57 7.76 -2.77
CA PRO A 12 14.13 8.83 -1.94
C PRO A 12 13.13 9.92 -1.59
N ASP A 13 12.16 10.12 -2.46
CA ASP A 13 11.14 11.14 -2.27
C ASP A 13 9.87 10.60 -1.64
N PHE A 14 9.94 9.41 -1.05
CA PHE A 14 8.73 8.79 -0.51
C PHE A 14 8.12 9.68 0.56
N LYS A 15 6.88 10.06 0.33
CA LYS A 15 6.07 10.81 1.27
C LYS A 15 4.71 10.16 1.33
N PRO A 16 4.27 9.71 2.51
CA PRO A 16 2.95 9.10 2.60
C PRO A 16 1.87 10.08 2.14
N SER A 17 0.96 9.56 1.35
CA SER A 17 -0.16 10.36 0.88
C SER A 17 -1.29 10.33 1.91
N ASN A 18 -2.18 11.32 1.80
CA ASN A 18 -3.41 11.29 2.56
C ASN A 18 -4.30 10.20 1.98
N THR A 19 -4.58 9.18 2.78
CA THR A 19 -5.34 8.03 2.31
C THR A 19 -6.84 8.21 2.47
N ASN A 20 -7.30 9.37 2.93
CA ASN A 20 -8.73 9.61 3.07
C ASN A 20 -9.47 9.54 1.74
N ASN A 21 -8.77 9.82 0.65
CA ASN A 21 -9.36 9.77 -0.68
C ASN A 21 -8.89 8.56 -1.49
N LEU A 22 -8.29 7.59 -0.83
CA LEU A 22 -7.85 6.39 -1.51
C LEU A 22 -9.05 5.64 -2.07
N GLN A 23 -8.94 5.18 -3.31
CA GLN A 23 -10.02 4.49 -4.00
C GLN A 23 -9.54 3.17 -4.55
N GLU A 24 -10.50 2.32 -4.85
CA GLU A 24 -10.20 1.05 -5.50
C GLU A 24 -9.56 1.28 -6.86
N SER A 25 -8.72 0.37 -7.24
CA SER A 25 -7.97 0.38 -8.50
C SER A 25 -6.83 1.38 -8.56
N GLN A 26 -6.60 2.15 -7.50
CA GLN A 26 -5.43 3.04 -7.47
C GLN A 26 -4.16 2.25 -7.22
N LEU A 27 -3.06 2.78 -7.74
CA LEU A 27 -1.74 2.19 -7.51
C LEU A 27 -1.09 2.92 -6.34
N VAL A 28 -0.44 2.13 -5.48
CA VAL A 28 0.19 2.67 -4.29
C VAL A 28 1.57 2.06 -4.10
N GLU A 29 2.37 2.71 -3.28
CA GLU A 29 3.65 2.19 -2.84
C GLU A 29 3.66 2.11 -1.33
N HIS A 30 4.06 0.94 -0.81
CA HIS A 30 4.27 0.73 0.61
C HIS A 30 5.77 0.68 0.88
N PRO A 31 6.25 1.27 2.00
CA PRO A 31 7.69 1.29 2.26
C PRO A 31 8.34 -0.08 2.32
N LYS A 32 7.61 -1.10 2.75
CA LYS A 32 8.15 -2.44 2.85
C LYS A 32 7.65 -3.38 1.76
N PHE A 33 6.36 -3.28 1.44
CA PHE A 33 5.74 -4.24 0.54
C PHE A 33 5.85 -3.85 -0.93
N GLY A 34 6.29 -2.63 -1.20
CA GLY A 34 6.50 -2.20 -2.57
C GLY A 34 5.24 -1.71 -3.23
N TYR A 35 5.16 -1.91 -4.53
CA TYR A 35 4.05 -1.41 -5.32
C TYR A 35 2.89 -2.38 -5.28
N GLY A 36 1.70 -1.83 -5.25
CA GLY A 36 0.50 -2.65 -5.25
C GLY A 36 -0.68 -1.89 -5.83
N LYS A 37 -1.77 -2.62 -6.00
CA LYS A 37 -3.02 -2.06 -6.52
C LYS A 37 -4.11 -2.29 -5.50
N VAL A 38 -4.87 -1.23 -5.21
CA VAL A 38 -5.95 -1.33 -4.26
C VAL A 38 -7.10 -2.12 -4.87
N LEU A 39 -7.46 -3.22 -4.22
CA LEU A 39 -8.54 -4.06 -4.69
C LEU A 39 -9.87 -3.68 -4.06
N LYS A 40 -9.85 -3.27 -2.79
CA LYS A 40 -11.07 -3.10 -2.03
C LYS A 40 -10.82 -2.15 -0.87
N ILE A 41 -11.80 -1.32 -0.59
CA ILE A 41 -11.77 -0.45 0.58
C ILE A 41 -12.96 -0.80 1.44
N GLU A 42 -12.71 -1.02 2.73
CA GLU A 42 -13.76 -1.27 3.70
C GLU A 42 -13.75 -0.20 4.76
N VAL A 43 -14.92 0.23 5.18
CA VAL A 43 -15.06 1.21 6.24
C VAL A 43 -15.81 0.57 7.38
N ASP A 44 -15.23 0.61 8.57
CA ASP A 44 -15.82 0.06 9.77
C ASP A 44 -15.77 1.14 10.85
N GLY A 45 -16.85 1.86 10.99
CA GLY A 45 -16.88 3.00 11.90
C GLY A 45 -15.89 4.06 11.48
N LEU A 46 -14.94 4.37 12.36
CA LEU A 46 -13.89 5.34 12.07
C LEU A 46 -12.67 4.71 11.41
N ASN A 47 -12.69 3.40 11.23
CA ASN A 47 -11.55 2.69 10.68
C ASN A 47 -11.78 2.41 9.20
N ARG A 48 -10.73 2.60 8.42
CA ARG A 48 -10.75 2.24 7.01
C ARG A 48 -9.66 1.23 6.76
N LYS A 49 -10.00 0.20 6.00
CA LYS A 49 -9.06 -0.86 5.62
C LYS A 49 -8.99 -0.93 4.11
N ALA A 50 -7.81 -1.17 3.60
CA ALA A 50 -7.63 -1.38 2.18
C ALA A 50 -6.99 -2.74 1.95
N THR A 51 -7.57 -3.51 1.06
CA THR A 51 -6.97 -4.74 0.60
C THR A 51 -6.20 -4.42 -0.67
N ILE A 52 -4.91 -4.71 -0.65
CA ILE A 52 -4.01 -4.30 -1.72
C ILE A 52 -3.27 -5.51 -2.23
N GLN A 53 -3.24 -5.67 -3.54
CA GLN A 53 -2.48 -6.71 -4.21
C GLN A 53 -1.08 -6.16 -4.49
N PHE A 54 -0.12 -6.59 -3.69
CA PHE A 54 1.27 -6.19 -3.88
C PHE A 54 1.97 -7.11 -4.88
N GLU A 55 2.86 -6.53 -5.67
CA GLU A 55 3.53 -7.28 -6.74
C GLU A 55 4.34 -8.46 -6.23
N HIS A 56 4.97 -8.29 -5.07
CA HIS A 56 5.89 -9.30 -4.56
C HIS A 56 5.43 -9.98 -3.29
N PHE A 57 4.43 -9.43 -2.63
CA PHE A 57 3.99 -9.95 -1.34
C PHE A 57 2.55 -10.45 -1.36
N GLY A 58 1.87 -10.34 -2.50
CA GLY A 58 0.51 -10.81 -2.60
C GLY A 58 -0.48 -9.86 -1.95
N GLU A 59 -1.62 -10.41 -1.61
CA GLU A 59 -2.72 -9.61 -1.10
C GLU A 59 -2.58 -9.40 0.40
N LYS A 60 -2.72 -8.14 0.81
CA LYS A 60 -2.67 -7.79 2.22
C LYS A 60 -3.73 -6.76 2.53
N THR A 61 -4.31 -6.87 3.72
CA THR A 61 -5.29 -5.90 4.21
C THR A 61 -4.62 -5.01 5.24
N LEU A 62 -4.68 -3.72 5.02
CA LEU A 62 -4.00 -2.74 5.87
C LEU A 62 -5.00 -1.76 6.47
N LEU A 63 -4.78 -1.41 7.73
CA LEU A 63 -5.52 -0.33 8.37
C LEU A 63 -4.95 0.99 7.90
N LEU A 64 -5.76 1.79 7.24
CA LEU A 64 -5.27 3.02 6.63
C LEU A 64 -4.83 4.05 7.64
N SER A 65 -5.35 3.99 8.86
CA SER A 65 -4.92 4.92 9.89
C SER A 65 -3.47 4.68 10.33
N PHE A 66 -2.93 3.48 10.06
CA PHE A 66 -1.55 3.17 10.43
C PHE A 66 -0.66 2.97 9.22
N ALA A 67 -1.23 2.66 8.08
CA ALA A 67 -0.44 2.37 6.90
C ALA A 67 0.09 3.66 6.29
N LYS A 68 1.34 3.61 5.85
CA LYS A 68 1.95 4.75 5.15
C LYS A 68 2.07 4.36 3.69
N LEU A 69 1.16 4.89 2.90
CA LEU A 69 1.09 4.57 1.48
C LEU A 69 1.26 5.84 0.67
N ARG A 70 1.99 5.72 -0.43
CA ARG A 70 2.10 6.79 -1.41
C ARG A 70 1.20 6.44 -2.58
N ILE A 71 0.27 7.32 -2.89
CA ILE A 71 -0.63 7.11 -4.01
C ILE A 71 0.11 7.50 -5.29
N ILE A 72 0.22 6.55 -6.21
CA ILE A 72 0.96 6.78 -7.44
C ILE A 72 0.03 7.21 -8.55
N ASP A 73 -1.16 6.64 -8.57
CA ASP A 73 -2.09 6.94 -9.64
C ASP A 73 -3.53 6.88 -9.15
#